data_b2c4efa1ad72c9def6f4567c486789e3
#
_entry.id   b2c4efa1ad72c9def6f4567c486789e3
#
_cell.length_a   1.000
_cell.length_b   1.000
_cell.length_c   1.000
_cell.angle_alpha   90.00
_cell.angle_beta   90.00
_cell.angle_gamma   90.00
#
_symmetry.space_group_name_H-M   'P 1'
#
loop_
_entity.id
_entity.type
_entity.pdbx_description
1 polymer ?
#
loop_
_entity_poly.entity_id
_entity_poly.type
_entity_poly.pdbx_seq_one_letter_code
_entity_poly.pdbx_strand_id
1 'polypeptide(L)'
;YQGSPADKAGLKIGDKILSIDGKDAKGFTTEQVSSRLKGEPGSKVKVTVEHLDGTQQTAAIRRERIAIPGVPYAGWVADGIGYIRHSDFTEGCYEEMRAAIERLRTERPLKGLVLDYRSNGGGIMQEAVKILGMFVPKGTEVVSTKGRSEDSKQVFRTDTEPILADLPLTVLINGSSASAAEIVAGALQDLDRAVLIGQRSFGKGLVQSPRPLGYNAMLKLTTAKYYIPSGRCIQAIDYSHSQEGSVRAVPDSLISEFTTRAGRKVYDGGGVMPDIATDPEYISRFALTLYALGFIEDFGDEYTRRNPGRQIDIRTFSITDKDYADFAEFMQDKKVPYESDTRRALKALKKAAEDDRFADLKNKFEQVEAELKDDTQTNLHTYRKEIAETINNDIVLRHSYQAG
;
A
#
# COMPACT_ATOMS: atom_id res chain seq x y z
N TYR A 1 -9.06 -11.04 9.53
CA TYR A 1 -9.22 -9.91 10.46
C TYR A 1 -9.67 -10.44 11.80
N GLN A 2 -9.05 -9.98 12.88
CA GLN A 2 -9.40 -10.33 14.26
C GLN A 2 -10.88 -10.04 14.54
N GLY A 3 -11.56 -10.96 15.22
CA GLY A 3 -12.99 -10.86 15.51
C GLY A 3 -13.92 -11.04 14.31
N SER A 4 -13.38 -11.28 13.11
CA SER A 4 -14.19 -11.59 11.93
C SER A 4 -14.90 -12.94 12.03
N PRO A 5 -15.94 -13.20 11.22
CA PRO A 5 -16.59 -14.52 11.18
C PRO A 5 -15.66 -15.69 10.88
N ALA A 6 -14.63 -15.49 10.05
CA ALA A 6 -13.62 -16.49 9.76
C ALA A 6 -12.72 -16.76 10.98
N ASP A 7 -12.26 -15.70 11.64
CA ASP A 7 -11.47 -15.79 12.86
C ASP A 7 -12.25 -16.50 14.00
N LYS A 8 -13.49 -16.07 14.25
CA LYS A 8 -14.40 -16.73 15.22
C LYS A 8 -14.67 -18.21 14.90
N ALA A 9 -14.57 -18.57 13.63
CA ALA A 9 -14.71 -19.95 13.18
C ALA A 9 -13.40 -20.75 13.26
N GLY A 10 -12.30 -20.13 13.73
CA GLY A 10 -11.00 -20.78 13.90
C GLY A 10 -10.16 -20.91 12.64
N LEU A 11 -10.53 -20.21 11.55
CA LEU A 11 -9.72 -20.17 10.34
C LEU A 11 -8.49 -19.29 10.57
N LYS A 12 -7.35 -19.73 10.06
CA LYS A 12 -6.04 -19.08 10.27
C LYS A 12 -5.36 -18.76 8.93
N ILE A 13 -4.35 -17.91 8.98
CA ILE A 13 -3.43 -17.70 7.86
C ILE A 13 -2.67 -19.01 7.62
N GLY A 14 -2.50 -19.38 6.35
CA GLY A 14 -1.90 -20.64 5.93
C GLY A 14 -2.89 -21.80 5.81
N ASP A 15 -4.17 -21.62 6.23
CA ASP A 15 -5.20 -22.63 5.99
C ASP A 15 -5.49 -22.76 4.49
N LYS A 16 -5.52 -24.01 4.01
CA LYS A 16 -5.85 -24.34 2.63
C LYS A 16 -7.33 -24.59 2.47
N ILE A 17 -8.02 -23.78 1.69
CA ILE A 17 -9.44 -23.97 1.42
C ILE A 17 -9.62 -25.19 0.50
N LEU A 18 -10.25 -26.24 1.00
CA LEU A 18 -10.52 -27.46 0.27
C LEU A 18 -11.87 -27.41 -0.46
N SER A 19 -12.91 -26.88 0.19
CA SER A 19 -14.22 -26.75 -0.45
C SER A 19 -15.04 -25.58 0.10
N ILE A 20 -15.94 -25.05 -0.73
CA ILE A 20 -16.90 -24.01 -0.38
C ILE A 20 -18.30 -24.49 -0.77
N ASP A 21 -19.23 -24.55 0.20
CA ASP A 21 -20.58 -25.09 0.04
C ASP A 21 -20.60 -26.46 -0.67
N GLY A 22 -19.64 -27.33 -0.30
CA GLY A 22 -19.48 -28.69 -0.82
C GLY A 22 -18.87 -28.76 -2.23
N LYS A 23 -18.49 -27.65 -2.85
CA LYS A 23 -17.78 -27.64 -4.13
C LYS A 23 -16.27 -27.63 -3.87
N ASP A 24 -15.55 -28.56 -4.49
CA ASP A 24 -14.09 -28.60 -4.45
C ASP A 24 -13.51 -27.27 -4.94
N ALA A 25 -12.60 -26.69 -4.13
CA ALA A 25 -11.94 -25.41 -4.42
C ALA A 25 -10.66 -25.58 -5.25
N LYS A 26 -10.24 -26.80 -5.54
CA LYS A 26 -9.02 -27.07 -6.30
C LYS A 26 -9.09 -26.40 -7.68
N GLY A 27 -8.12 -25.55 -7.97
CA GLY A 27 -8.03 -24.82 -9.23
C GLY A 27 -8.92 -23.58 -9.33
N PHE A 28 -9.62 -23.19 -8.27
CA PHE A 28 -10.32 -21.91 -8.24
C PHE A 28 -9.34 -20.75 -8.22
N THR A 29 -9.66 -19.70 -9.00
CA THR A 29 -8.96 -18.44 -8.88
C THR A 29 -9.38 -17.71 -7.60
N THR A 30 -8.55 -16.77 -7.13
CA THR A 30 -8.86 -15.91 -5.97
C THR A 30 -10.21 -15.20 -6.12
N GLU A 31 -10.55 -14.77 -7.34
CA GLU A 31 -11.85 -14.15 -7.64
C GLU A 31 -13.01 -15.13 -7.48
N GLN A 32 -12.84 -16.37 -7.95
CA GLN A 32 -13.84 -17.43 -7.80
C GLN A 32 -14.06 -17.81 -6.34
N VAL A 33 -12.99 -17.89 -5.55
CA VAL A 33 -13.08 -18.10 -4.10
C VAL A 33 -13.78 -16.93 -3.44
N SER A 34 -13.36 -15.71 -3.71
CA SER A 34 -13.95 -14.49 -3.15
C SER A 34 -15.45 -14.36 -3.45
N SER A 35 -15.86 -14.63 -4.68
CA SER A 35 -17.28 -14.56 -5.08
C SER A 35 -18.17 -15.57 -4.36
N ARG A 36 -17.62 -16.75 -4.00
CA ARG A 36 -18.37 -17.78 -3.26
C ARG A 36 -18.41 -17.52 -1.77
N LEU A 37 -17.33 -16.95 -1.21
CA LEU A 37 -17.29 -16.58 0.21
C LEU A 37 -18.19 -15.38 0.49
N LYS A 38 -18.25 -14.40 -0.41
CA LYS A 38 -19.13 -13.23 -0.33
C LYS A 38 -20.59 -13.66 -0.52
N GLY A 39 -21.51 -12.87 0.03
CA GLY A 39 -22.94 -13.07 -0.11
C GLY A 39 -23.73 -12.16 0.80
N GLU A 40 -25.03 -12.38 0.87
CA GLU A 40 -25.95 -11.57 1.67
C GLU A 40 -25.60 -11.66 3.17
N PRO A 41 -25.46 -10.52 3.89
CA PRO A 41 -25.23 -10.52 5.34
C PRO A 41 -26.30 -11.34 6.08
N GLY A 42 -25.85 -12.16 7.04
CA GLY A 42 -26.72 -13.07 7.79
C GLY A 42 -26.86 -14.47 7.16
N SER A 43 -26.58 -14.65 5.85
CA SER A 43 -26.51 -15.95 5.21
C SER A 43 -25.32 -16.77 5.71
N LYS A 44 -25.34 -18.08 5.52
CA LYS A 44 -24.24 -18.96 5.91
C LYS A 44 -23.48 -19.46 4.68
N VAL A 45 -22.18 -19.68 4.84
CA VAL A 45 -21.32 -20.39 3.90
C VAL A 45 -20.61 -21.50 4.65
N LYS A 46 -20.54 -22.68 4.06
CA LYS A 46 -19.83 -23.84 4.61
C LYS A 46 -18.45 -23.92 3.96
N VAL A 47 -17.39 -23.81 4.76
CA VAL A 47 -16.01 -23.85 4.28
C VAL A 47 -15.29 -25.02 4.93
N THR A 48 -14.64 -25.86 4.11
CA THR A 48 -13.74 -26.91 4.60
C THR A 48 -12.31 -26.45 4.33
N VAL A 49 -11.49 -26.45 5.37
CA VAL A 49 -10.07 -26.08 5.29
C VAL A 49 -9.20 -27.21 5.80
N GLU A 50 -7.96 -27.23 5.36
CA GLU A 50 -6.87 -27.99 5.93
C GLU A 50 -5.90 -27.02 6.60
N HIS A 51 -5.69 -27.21 7.90
CA HIS A 51 -4.76 -26.44 8.70
C HIS A 51 -3.31 -26.83 8.40
N LEU A 52 -2.35 -26.00 8.82
CA LEU A 52 -0.91 -26.28 8.61
C LEU A 52 -0.42 -27.59 9.23
N ASP A 53 -1.08 -28.08 10.25
CA ASP A 53 -0.79 -29.38 10.89
C ASP A 53 -1.40 -30.59 10.15
N GLY A 54 -2.09 -30.35 9.02
CA GLY A 54 -2.76 -31.37 8.22
C GLY A 54 -4.15 -31.76 8.73
N THR A 55 -4.61 -31.20 9.85
CA THR A 55 -5.98 -31.43 10.32
C THR A 55 -7.00 -30.74 9.46
N GLN A 56 -8.16 -31.37 9.24
CA GLN A 56 -9.21 -30.75 8.43
C GLN A 56 -10.36 -30.29 9.32
N GLN A 57 -10.84 -29.09 9.05
CA GLN A 57 -11.98 -28.50 9.72
C GLN A 57 -13.05 -28.08 8.70
N THR A 58 -14.31 -28.35 9.05
CA THR A 58 -15.44 -27.77 8.30
C THR A 58 -16.21 -26.83 9.21
N ALA A 59 -16.28 -25.56 8.82
CA ALA A 59 -16.96 -24.50 9.54
C ALA A 59 -18.14 -23.94 8.76
N ALA A 60 -19.27 -23.70 9.45
CA ALA A 60 -20.41 -22.95 8.92
C ALA A 60 -20.28 -21.49 9.37
N ILE A 61 -19.82 -20.64 8.47
CA ILE A 61 -19.53 -19.24 8.75
C ILE A 61 -20.76 -18.40 8.40
N ARG A 62 -21.24 -17.59 9.35
CA ARG A 62 -22.29 -16.61 9.09
C ARG A 62 -21.66 -15.37 8.46
N ARG A 63 -22.14 -14.98 7.29
CA ARG A 63 -21.66 -13.77 6.62
C ARG A 63 -22.10 -12.53 7.39
N GLU A 64 -21.17 -11.64 7.63
CA GLU A 64 -21.38 -10.35 8.27
C GLU A 64 -20.77 -9.25 7.41
N ARG A 65 -21.24 -8.01 7.58
CA ARG A 65 -20.55 -6.86 6.99
C ARG A 65 -19.27 -6.64 7.77
N ILE A 66 -18.12 -6.87 7.15
CA ILE A 66 -16.82 -6.63 7.76
C ILE A 66 -16.47 -5.16 7.55
N ALA A 67 -16.37 -4.41 8.64
CA ALA A 67 -15.78 -3.08 8.62
C ALA A 67 -14.25 -3.22 8.71
N ILE A 68 -13.56 -2.75 7.69
CA ILE A 68 -12.09 -2.65 7.71
C ILE A 68 -11.78 -1.27 8.31
N PRO A 69 -11.06 -1.21 9.45
CA PRO A 69 -10.75 0.09 10.06
C PRO A 69 -9.83 0.90 9.17
N GLY A 70 -10.11 2.20 9.04
CA GLY A 70 -9.23 3.14 8.36
C GLY A 70 -7.93 3.35 9.15
N VAL A 71 -7.99 3.20 10.48
CA VAL A 71 -6.84 3.28 11.42
C VAL A 71 -6.57 1.90 12.03
N PRO A 72 -5.91 0.98 11.31
CA PRO A 72 -5.72 -0.39 11.76
C PRO A 72 -4.71 -0.53 12.91
N TYR A 73 -3.85 0.47 13.12
CA TYR A 73 -2.84 0.42 14.17
C TYR A 73 -2.53 1.80 14.75
N ALA A 74 -2.38 1.85 16.06
CA ALA A 74 -1.80 2.98 16.78
C ALA A 74 -0.95 2.46 17.95
N GLY A 75 0.23 3.05 18.15
CA GLY A 75 1.17 2.60 19.18
C GLY A 75 2.33 3.59 19.35
N TRP A 76 3.44 3.11 19.89
CA TRP A 76 4.62 3.91 20.21
C TRP A 76 5.82 3.45 19.41
N VAL A 77 6.54 4.39 18.77
CA VAL A 77 7.78 4.11 18.03
C VAL A 77 9.03 4.52 18.80
N ALA A 78 8.88 5.44 19.75
CA ALA A 78 9.94 5.86 20.68
C ALA A 78 9.32 6.41 21.97
N ASP A 79 10.14 6.77 22.97
CA ASP A 79 9.64 7.37 24.20
C ASP A 79 8.92 8.69 23.93
N GLY A 80 7.63 8.71 24.23
CA GLY A 80 6.74 9.85 24.00
C GLY A 80 6.41 10.12 22.55
N ILE A 81 6.82 9.30 21.59
CA ILE A 81 6.48 9.45 20.17
C ILE A 81 5.43 8.42 19.77
N GLY A 82 4.20 8.91 19.59
CA GLY A 82 3.09 8.12 19.07
C GLY A 82 3.22 7.85 17.58
N TYR A 83 2.67 6.74 17.13
CA TYR A 83 2.60 6.36 15.73
C TYR A 83 1.19 5.87 15.42
N ILE A 84 0.61 6.36 14.33
CA ILE A 84 -0.70 5.95 13.84
C ILE A 84 -0.58 5.57 12.37
N ARG A 85 -0.92 4.33 12.05
CA ARG A 85 -1.11 3.86 10.68
C ARG A 85 -2.52 4.20 10.24
N HIS A 86 -2.65 5.01 9.19
CA HIS A 86 -3.93 5.32 8.56
C HIS A 86 -3.92 4.77 7.14
N SER A 87 -4.63 3.68 6.90
CA SER A 87 -4.55 2.93 5.64
C SER A 87 -5.60 3.32 4.61
N ASP A 88 -6.75 3.87 5.03
CA ASP A 88 -7.83 4.24 4.13
C ASP A 88 -8.77 5.27 4.76
N PHE A 89 -9.35 6.17 3.95
CA PHE A 89 -10.33 7.15 4.39
C PHE A 89 -11.75 6.60 4.26
N THR A 90 -12.06 5.60 5.11
CA THR A 90 -13.40 5.01 5.24
C THR A 90 -14.33 5.91 6.04
N GLU A 91 -15.63 5.66 5.95
CA GLU A 91 -16.62 6.34 6.82
C GLU A 91 -16.31 6.06 8.30
N GLY A 92 -16.19 7.12 9.11
CA GLY A 92 -15.89 7.04 10.55
C GLY A 92 -14.39 6.96 10.88
N CYS A 93 -13.48 7.00 9.92
CA CYS A 93 -12.05 6.96 10.23
C CYS A 93 -11.56 8.17 11.03
N TYR A 94 -12.27 9.31 10.99
CA TYR A 94 -12.03 10.43 11.89
C TYR A 94 -12.19 10.02 13.36
N GLU A 95 -13.28 9.34 13.71
CA GLU A 95 -13.53 8.88 15.08
C GLU A 95 -12.50 7.83 15.52
N GLU A 96 -12.10 6.93 14.60
CA GLU A 96 -11.02 5.97 14.86
C GLU A 96 -9.68 6.67 15.15
N MET A 97 -9.32 7.68 14.34
CA MET A 97 -8.11 8.49 14.53
C MET A 97 -8.15 9.24 15.86
N ARG A 98 -9.28 9.86 16.17
CA ARG A 98 -9.49 10.56 17.43
C ARG A 98 -9.34 9.62 18.63
N ALA A 99 -10.02 8.49 18.62
CA ALA A 99 -9.91 7.49 19.68
C ALA A 99 -8.47 6.98 19.84
N ALA A 100 -7.75 6.77 18.75
CA ALA A 100 -6.34 6.38 18.77
C ALA A 100 -5.45 7.45 19.44
N ILE A 101 -5.65 8.73 19.11
CA ILE A 101 -4.91 9.85 19.73
C ILE A 101 -5.26 9.94 21.22
N GLU A 102 -6.52 9.88 21.60
CA GLU A 102 -6.95 9.96 23.00
C GLU A 102 -6.38 8.80 23.82
N ARG A 103 -6.36 7.59 23.27
CA ARG A 103 -5.73 6.42 23.91
C ARG A 103 -4.24 6.65 24.16
N LEU A 104 -3.48 7.07 23.14
CA LEU A 104 -2.05 7.37 23.28
C LEU A 104 -1.81 8.44 24.36
N ARG A 105 -2.60 9.51 24.40
CA ARG A 105 -2.48 10.57 25.42
C ARG A 105 -2.78 10.09 26.85
N THR A 106 -3.64 9.08 26.99
CA THR A 106 -4.00 8.49 28.27
C THR A 106 -2.93 7.52 28.79
N GLU A 107 -2.27 6.80 27.88
CA GLU A 107 -1.25 5.80 28.23
C GLU A 107 0.02 6.43 28.80
N ARG A 108 0.49 7.54 28.21
CA ARG A 108 1.68 8.28 28.66
C ARG A 108 1.78 9.67 28.00
N PRO A 109 2.64 10.58 28.49
CA PRO A 109 2.86 11.90 27.89
C PRO A 109 3.26 11.78 26.40
N LEU A 110 2.44 12.37 25.52
CA LEU A 110 2.68 12.41 24.08
C LEU A 110 3.52 13.65 23.76
N LYS A 111 4.76 13.46 23.25
CA LYS A 111 5.73 14.52 22.91
C LYS A 111 5.79 14.79 21.40
N GLY A 112 5.31 13.85 20.56
CA GLY A 112 5.25 13.96 19.13
C GLY A 112 4.39 12.85 18.53
N LEU A 113 3.92 13.04 17.30
CA LEU A 113 3.08 12.08 16.60
C LEU A 113 3.56 11.86 15.16
N VAL A 114 3.62 10.60 14.76
CA VAL A 114 3.87 10.17 13.40
C VAL A 114 2.57 9.64 12.81
N LEU A 115 2.11 10.24 11.71
CA LEU A 115 1.00 9.75 10.89
C LEU A 115 1.57 9.02 9.67
N ASP A 116 1.26 7.76 9.50
CA ASP A 116 1.72 6.98 8.36
C ASP A 116 0.62 6.82 7.31
N TYR A 117 0.79 7.55 6.21
CA TYR A 117 -0.05 7.49 5.01
C TYR A 117 0.61 6.72 3.86
N ARG A 118 1.72 6.03 4.08
CA ARG A 118 2.33 5.21 3.03
C ARG A 118 1.35 4.14 2.57
N SER A 119 1.19 4.04 1.26
CA SER A 119 0.23 3.14 0.59
C SER A 119 -1.26 3.38 0.92
N ASN A 120 -1.60 4.58 1.42
CA ASN A 120 -2.99 5.00 1.60
C ASN A 120 -3.53 5.59 0.29
N GLY A 121 -4.45 4.90 -0.36
CA GLY A 121 -5.06 5.30 -1.64
C GLY A 121 -6.07 6.45 -1.56
N GLY A 122 -6.33 6.97 -0.35
CA GLY A 122 -7.30 8.04 -0.08
C GLY A 122 -8.66 7.49 0.33
N GLY A 123 -9.73 8.13 -0.11
CA GLY A 123 -11.13 7.77 0.20
C GLY A 123 -12.00 9.01 0.36
N ILE A 124 -12.75 9.10 1.45
CA ILE A 124 -13.75 10.14 1.69
C ILE A 124 -13.07 11.48 2.07
N MET A 125 -13.22 12.48 1.19
CA MET A 125 -12.63 13.81 1.38
C MET A 125 -13.12 14.50 2.67
N GLN A 126 -14.39 14.34 3.03
CA GLN A 126 -14.95 14.92 4.25
C GLN A 126 -14.26 14.40 5.52
N GLU A 127 -13.88 13.13 5.53
CA GLU A 127 -13.10 12.57 6.64
C GLU A 127 -11.69 13.20 6.72
N ALA A 128 -11.06 13.47 5.58
CA ALA A 128 -9.78 14.18 5.53
C ALA A 128 -9.89 15.61 6.11
N VAL A 129 -10.96 16.33 5.77
CA VAL A 129 -11.22 17.68 6.34
C VAL A 129 -11.41 17.63 7.85
N LYS A 130 -12.18 16.66 8.37
CA LYS A 130 -12.36 16.48 9.82
C LYS A 130 -11.05 16.12 10.52
N ILE A 131 -10.24 15.22 9.95
CA ILE A 131 -8.94 14.83 10.49
C ILE A 131 -8.00 16.03 10.58
N LEU A 132 -7.96 16.89 9.55
CA LEU A 132 -7.20 18.13 9.58
C LEU A 132 -7.63 19.06 10.74
N GLY A 133 -8.91 19.09 11.08
CA GLY A 133 -9.44 19.83 12.23
C GLY A 133 -8.85 19.41 13.58
N MET A 134 -8.23 18.23 13.69
CA MET A 134 -7.54 17.82 14.91
C MET A 134 -6.20 18.55 15.11
N PHE A 135 -5.62 19.12 14.05
CA PHE A 135 -4.25 19.62 14.03
C PHE A 135 -4.14 21.11 13.72
N VAL A 136 -5.14 21.71 13.09
CA VAL A 136 -5.12 23.13 12.68
C VAL A 136 -6.31 23.88 13.23
N PRO A 137 -6.20 25.21 13.45
CA PRO A 137 -7.28 26.02 14.04
C PRO A 137 -8.60 25.89 13.28
N LYS A 138 -9.71 26.01 14.00
CA LYS A 138 -11.05 26.09 13.42
C LYS A 138 -11.15 27.23 12.40
N GLY A 139 -11.86 26.99 11.30
CA GLY A 139 -12.05 27.93 10.22
C GLY A 139 -10.91 27.97 9.19
N THR A 140 -9.84 27.18 9.39
CA THR A 140 -8.73 27.10 8.45
C THR A 140 -9.17 26.44 7.15
N GLU A 141 -8.90 27.09 6.02
CA GLU A 141 -9.06 26.48 4.69
C GLU A 141 -8.03 25.37 4.51
N VAL A 142 -8.49 24.17 4.19
CA VAL A 142 -7.64 22.98 4.07
C VAL A 142 -7.67 22.36 2.69
N VAL A 143 -8.73 22.56 1.94
CA VAL A 143 -8.86 22.15 0.54
C VAL A 143 -9.93 22.98 -0.14
N SER A 144 -9.76 23.27 -1.41
CA SER A 144 -10.82 23.79 -2.26
C SER A 144 -10.97 22.97 -3.53
N THR A 145 -12.17 22.95 -4.11
CA THR A 145 -12.43 22.30 -5.39
C THR A 145 -12.87 23.34 -6.41
N LYS A 146 -12.45 23.16 -7.66
CA LYS A 146 -12.85 24.02 -8.78
C LYS A 146 -13.13 23.14 -10.00
N GLY A 147 -14.33 23.24 -10.54
CA GLY A 147 -14.72 22.62 -11.80
C GLY A 147 -14.44 23.53 -13.00
N ARG A 148 -15.18 23.29 -14.08
CA ARG A 148 -14.99 24.03 -15.35
C ARG A 148 -15.45 25.51 -15.26
N SER A 149 -16.52 25.79 -14.50
CA SER A 149 -17.01 27.15 -14.28
C SER A 149 -16.44 27.76 -13.01
N GLU A 150 -16.27 29.09 -12.99
CA GLU A 150 -15.80 29.82 -11.78
C GLU A 150 -16.73 29.61 -10.58
N ASP A 151 -18.06 29.57 -10.81
CA ASP A 151 -19.07 29.37 -9.76
C ASP A 151 -19.05 27.98 -9.15
N SER A 152 -18.26 27.04 -9.69
CA SER A 152 -18.10 25.68 -9.17
C SER A 152 -17.10 25.58 -8.02
N LYS A 153 -16.46 26.69 -7.63
CA LYS A 153 -15.48 26.70 -6.55
C LYS A 153 -16.16 26.45 -5.20
N GLN A 154 -15.70 25.43 -4.51
CA GLN A 154 -16.09 25.12 -3.13
C GLN A 154 -14.87 25.14 -2.25
N VAL A 155 -15.01 25.71 -1.05
CA VAL A 155 -13.93 25.82 -0.06
C VAL A 155 -14.33 25.03 1.16
N PHE A 156 -13.45 24.13 1.59
CA PHE A 156 -13.64 23.30 2.78
C PHE A 156 -12.73 23.81 3.90
N ARG A 157 -13.32 24.06 5.04
CA ARG A 157 -12.66 24.59 6.24
C ARG A 157 -12.86 23.65 7.40
N THR A 158 -11.93 23.67 8.33
CA THR A 158 -12.07 22.96 9.61
C THR A 158 -13.20 23.57 10.43
N ASP A 159 -13.97 22.75 11.12
CA ASP A 159 -15.15 23.14 11.90
C ASP A 159 -15.01 22.91 13.42
N THR A 160 -13.91 22.26 13.83
CA THR A 160 -13.62 21.94 15.24
C THR A 160 -12.35 22.65 15.73
N GLU A 161 -12.24 22.85 17.04
CA GLU A 161 -10.99 23.26 17.66
C GLU A 161 -9.99 22.09 17.65
N PRO A 162 -8.70 22.37 17.42
CA PRO A 162 -7.70 21.32 17.34
C PRO A 162 -7.42 20.67 18.70
N ILE A 163 -7.29 19.34 18.70
CA ILE A 163 -6.91 18.59 19.90
C ILE A 163 -5.40 18.49 20.10
N LEU A 164 -4.62 18.72 19.03
CA LEU A 164 -3.16 18.65 18.99
C LEU A 164 -2.57 19.83 18.19
N ALA A 165 -2.87 21.09 18.59
CA ALA A 165 -2.45 22.29 17.86
C ALA A 165 -0.91 22.42 17.76
N ASP A 166 -0.20 22.20 18.86
CA ASP A 166 1.24 22.50 19.00
C ASP A 166 2.14 21.27 19.05
N LEU A 167 1.55 20.07 19.05
CA LEU A 167 2.33 18.85 19.14
C LEU A 167 3.17 18.66 17.85
N PRO A 168 4.50 18.39 17.96
CA PRO A 168 5.30 18.02 16.79
C PRO A 168 4.67 16.89 15.99
N LEU A 169 4.52 17.11 14.68
CA LEU A 169 3.83 16.19 13.76
C LEU A 169 4.71 15.86 12.56
N THR A 170 4.84 14.57 12.30
CA THR A 170 5.50 14.05 11.10
C THR A 170 4.51 13.21 10.30
N VAL A 171 4.53 13.36 8.98
CA VAL A 171 3.69 12.57 8.07
C VAL A 171 4.58 11.75 7.14
N LEU A 172 4.36 10.44 7.12
CA LEU A 172 5.05 9.54 6.20
C LEU A 172 4.21 9.33 4.94
N ILE A 173 4.82 9.53 3.77
CA ILE A 173 4.20 9.34 2.46
C ILE A 173 5.08 8.53 1.53
N ASN A 174 4.47 7.88 0.52
CA ASN A 174 5.18 7.21 -0.57
C ASN A 174 4.41 7.36 -1.90
N GLY A 175 4.95 6.81 -2.98
CA GLY A 175 4.35 6.88 -4.32
C GLY A 175 2.94 6.30 -4.46
N SER A 176 2.44 5.58 -3.45
CA SER A 176 1.07 5.07 -3.39
C SER A 176 0.14 5.87 -2.46
N SER A 177 0.65 6.90 -1.80
CA SER A 177 -0.18 7.86 -1.03
C SER A 177 -0.95 8.73 -2.02
N ALA A 178 -2.29 8.66 -2.02
CA ALA A 178 -3.11 9.28 -3.05
C ALA A 178 -4.37 9.97 -2.51
N SER A 179 -4.89 10.96 -3.27
CA SER A 179 -6.24 11.54 -3.07
C SER A 179 -6.39 12.19 -1.68
N ALA A 180 -7.31 11.69 -0.83
CA ALA A 180 -7.53 12.22 0.53
C ALA A 180 -6.26 12.20 1.41
N ALA A 181 -5.39 11.21 1.23
CA ALA A 181 -4.08 11.17 1.90
C ALA A 181 -3.18 12.33 1.47
N GLU A 182 -3.22 12.70 0.18
CA GLU A 182 -2.48 13.86 -0.34
C GLU A 182 -3.09 15.19 0.13
N ILE A 183 -4.41 15.25 0.30
CA ILE A 183 -5.08 16.42 0.88
C ILE A 183 -4.56 16.65 2.31
N VAL A 184 -4.54 15.61 3.14
CA VAL A 184 -4.07 15.75 4.53
C VAL A 184 -2.58 16.08 4.57
N ALA A 185 -1.74 15.32 3.89
CA ALA A 185 -0.30 15.55 3.87
C ALA A 185 0.05 16.93 3.32
N GLY A 186 -0.50 17.28 2.15
CA GLY A 186 -0.23 18.56 1.49
C GLY A 186 -0.77 19.77 2.26
N ALA A 187 -1.96 19.67 2.87
CA ALA A 187 -2.49 20.75 3.69
C ALA A 187 -1.64 20.98 4.95
N LEU A 188 -1.21 19.91 5.63
CA LEU A 188 -0.31 20.03 6.79
C LEU A 188 1.06 20.62 6.40
N GLN A 189 1.57 20.29 5.21
CA GLN A 189 2.79 20.89 4.67
C GLN A 189 2.61 22.37 4.34
N ASP A 190 1.56 22.72 3.60
CA ASP A 190 1.32 24.10 3.14
C ASP A 190 1.02 25.07 4.31
N LEU A 191 0.44 24.54 5.39
CA LEU A 191 0.19 25.26 6.63
C LEU A 191 1.40 25.28 7.59
N ASP A 192 2.53 24.67 7.20
CA ASP A 192 3.73 24.48 8.03
C ASP A 192 3.43 23.81 9.39
N ARG A 193 2.45 22.88 9.39
CA ARG A 193 2.00 22.19 10.60
C ARG A 193 2.73 20.87 10.82
N ALA A 194 3.22 20.24 9.76
CA ALA A 194 3.94 18.98 9.84
C ALA A 194 5.16 18.97 8.93
N VAL A 195 6.11 18.07 9.23
CA VAL A 195 7.21 17.70 8.35
C VAL A 195 6.84 16.40 7.61
N LEU A 196 6.93 16.42 6.30
CA LEU A 196 6.67 15.26 5.45
C LEU A 196 7.98 14.51 5.18
N ILE A 197 7.97 13.19 5.39
CA ILE A 197 9.12 12.32 5.14
C ILE A 197 8.72 11.18 4.22
N GLY A 198 9.58 10.82 3.28
CA GLY A 198 9.40 9.66 2.42
C GLY A 198 9.61 9.94 0.95
N GLN A 199 8.67 9.58 0.10
CA GLN A 199 8.76 9.71 -1.36
C GLN A 199 7.62 10.59 -1.86
N ARG A 200 7.80 11.16 -3.08
CA ARG A 200 6.74 11.88 -3.79
C ARG A 200 5.46 11.05 -3.82
N SER A 201 4.32 11.66 -3.50
CA SER A 201 3.01 11.01 -3.53
C SER A 201 2.53 10.74 -4.97
N PHE A 202 1.40 10.06 -5.09
CA PHE A 202 0.85 9.60 -6.37
C PHE A 202 0.45 10.73 -7.33
N GLY A 203 -0.12 11.82 -6.82
CA GLY A 203 -0.60 12.93 -7.64
C GLY A 203 -2.01 12.75 -8.20
N LYS A 204 -2.97 12.33 -7.36
CA LYS A 204 -4.39 12.22 -7.72
C LYS A 204 -5.16 13.43 -7.21
N GLY A 205 -5.25 14.47 -8.03
CA GLY A 205 -5.88 15.76 -7.73
C GLY A 205 -7.24 15.98 -8.38
N LEU A 206 -7.95 14.92 -8.79
CA LEU A 206 -9.25 15.00 -9.46
C LEU A 206 -10.39 14.55 -8.56
N VAL A 207 -11.47 15.34 -8.53
CA VAL A 207 -12.74 15.01 -7.88
C VAL A 207 -13.60 14.21 -8.85
N GLN A 208 -14.00 13.02 -8.44
CA GLN A 208 -14.87 12.15 -9.22
C GLN A 208 -16.22 12.01 -8.51
N SER A 209 -17.30 12.30 -9.24
CA SER A 209 -18.67 12.22 -8.73
C SER A 209 -19.43 11.09 -9.44
N PRO A 210 -20.06 10.15 -8.71
CA PRO A 210 -20.94 9.17 -9.28
C PRO A 210 -22.26 9.82 -9.70
N ARG A 211 -22.78 9.45 -10.88
CA ARG A 211 -24.06 9.90 -11.40
C ARG A 211 -24.91 8.68 -11.81
N PRO A 212 -26.12 8.52 -11.28
CA PRO A 212 -26.99 7.42 -11.67
C PRO A 212 -27.44 7.58 -13.14
N LEU A 213 -27.39 6.50 -13.91
CA LEU A 213 -27.84 6.42 -15.31
C LEU A 213 -29.16 5.66 -15.48
N GLY A 214 -29.75 5.15 -14.41
CA GLY A 214 -30.87 4.20 -14.47
C GLY A 214 -30.38 2.75 -14.54
N TYR A 215 -31.35 1.79 -14.47
CA TYR A 215 -31.05 0.34 -14.49
C TYR A 215 -29.91 -0.11 -13.54
N ASN A 216 -29.80 0.51 -12.36
CA ASN A 216 -28.71 0.31 -11.38
C ASN A 216 -27.29 0.59 -11.93
N ALA A 217 -27.16 1.30 -13.05
CA ALA A 217 -25.89 1.73 -13.59
C ALA A 217 -25.47 3.08 -13.01
N MET A 218 -24.16 3.24 -12.77
CA MET A 218 -23.55 4.47 -12.27
C MET A 218 -22.45 4.93 -13.22
N LEU A 219 -22.47 6.20 -13.58
CA LEU A 219 -21.39 6.84 -14.32
C LEU A 219 -20.48 7.60 -13.36
N LYS A 220 -19.20 7.34 -13.36
CA LYS A 220 -18.18 8.04 -12.59
C LYS A 220 -17.54 9.12 -13.46
N LEU A 221 -17.80 10.38 -13.14
CA LEU A 221 -17.32 11.54 -13.91
C LEU A 221 -16.31 12.34 -13.08
N THR A 222 -15.26 12.83 -13.75
CA THR A 222 -14.40 13.89 -13.20
C THR A 222 -15.14 15.22 -13.33
N THR A 223 -15.39 15.88 -12.20
CA THR A 223 -16.19 17.12 -12.13
C THR A 223 -15.39 18.34 -11.70
N ALA A 224 -14.26 18.14 -10.99
CA ALA A 224 -13.43 19.22 -10.48
C ALA A 224 -11.99 18.76 -10.26
N LYS A 225 -11.08 19.73 -10.09
CA LYS A 225 -9.76 19.57 -9.47
C LYS A 225 -9.81 20.05 -8.04
N TYR A 226 -8.97 19.50 -7.15
CA TYR A 226 -8.79 20.08 -5.83
C TYR A 226 -7.42 20.73 -5.65
N TYR A 227 -7.45 21.75 -4.82
CA TYR A 227 -6.32 22.62 -4.52
C TYR A 227 -6.13 22.65 -3.01
N ILE A 228 -4.89 22.52 -2.57
CA ILE A 228 -4.51 22.58 -1.16
C ILE A 228 -4.17 24.03 -0.74
N PRO A 229 -3.92 24.34 0.54
CA PRO A 229 -3.91 25.70 1.05
C PRO A 229 -2.98 26.70 0.32
N SER A 230 -1.86 26.27 -0.23
CA SER A 230 -0.99 27.13 -1.06
C SER A 230 -1.60 27.54 -2.39
N GLY A 231 -2.73 26.92 -2.79
CA GLY A 231 -3.37 27.12 -4.09
C GLY A 231 -2.88 26.16 -5.18
N ARG A 232 -1.91 25.30 -4.90
CA ARG A 232 -1.40 24.33 -5.87
C ARG A 232 -2.35 23.17 -6.08
N CYS A 233 -2.39 22.67 -7.33
CA CYS A 233 -3.07 21.44 -7.70
C CYS A 233 -2.06 20.29 -7.72
N ILE A 234 -2.31 19.22 -6.98
CA ILE A 234 -1.39 18.07 -6.87
C ILE A 234 -1.50 17.07 -8.03
N GLN A 235 -2.37 17.31 -9.02
CA GLN A 235 -2.58 16.38 -10.13
C GLN A 235 -1.30 16.20 -10.95
N ALA A 236 -0.80 14.94 -11.00
CA ALA A 236 0.43 14.58 -11.69
C ALA A 236 0.21 14.14 -13.15
N ILE A 237 -1.00 13.74 -13.51
CA ILE A 237 -1.32 13.18 -14.82
C ILE A 237 -2.21 14.16 -15.59
N ASP A 238 -1.79 14.51 -16.80
CA ASP A 238 -2.58 15.31 -17.72
C ASP A 238 -3.45 14.43 -18.60
N TYR A 239 -4.77 14.46 -18.34
CA TYR A 239 -5.77 13.79 -19.17
C TYR A 239 -6.31 14.65 -20.31
N SER A 240 -6.02 15.95 -20.34
CA SER A 240 -6.59 16.89 -21.30
C SER A 240 -5.90 16.84 -22.66
N HIS A 241 -4.68 16.36 -22.70
CA HIS A 241 -3.86 16.28 -23.92
C HIS A 241 -3.55 14.81 -24.31
N SER A 242 -4.37 13.85 -23.87
CA SER A 242 -4.18 12.45 -24.25
C SER A 242 -4.54 12.27 -25.73
N GLN A 243 -3.55 12.00 -26.57
CA GLN A 243 -3.75 11.47 -27.90
C GLN A 243 -3.74 9.94 -27.83
N GLU A 244 -4.73 9.29 -28.45
CA GLU A 244 -4.83 7.81 -28.53
C GLU A 244 -4.85 7.04 -27.18
N GLY A 245 -5.39 7.67 -26.11
CA GLY A 245 -5.52 7.02 -24.81
C GLY A 245 -4.22 6.92 -23.98
N SER A 246 -3.11 7.48 -24.46
CA SER A 246 -1.86 7.57 -23.68
C SER A 246 -1.92 8.72 -22.69
N VAL A 247 -1.74 8.42 -21.40
CA VAL A 247 -1.70 9.40 -20.30
C VAL A 247 -0.26 9.80 -20.06
N ARG A 248 0.03 11.10 -19.95
CA ARG A 248 1.38 11.62 -19.71
C ARG A 248 1.44 12.36 -18.38
N ALA A 249 2.62 12.38 -17.78
CA ALA A 249 2.90 13.29 -16.66
C ALA A 249 2.74 14.75 -17.10
N VAL A 250 2.40 15.65 -16.16
CA VAL A 250 2.42 17.08 -16.41
C VAL A 250 3.85 17.47 -16.83
N PRO A 251 4.02 18.12 -18.00
CA PRO A 251 5.35 18.54 -18.44
C PRO A 251 6.00 19.51 -17.45
N ASP A 252 7.31 19.42 -17.26
CA ASP A 252 8.07 20.29 -16.34
C ASP A 252 7.86 21.78 -16.64
N SER A 253 7.63 22.16 -17.91
CA SER A 253 7.33 23.53 -18.33
C SER A 253 5.99 24.08 -17.84
N LEU A 254 5.11 23.21 -17.34
CA LEU A 254 3.80 23.57 -16.77
C LEU A 254 3.76 23.48 -15.25
N ILE A 255 4.88 23.12 -14.60
CA ILE A 255 5.00 23.07 -13.14
C ILE A 255 5.18 24.51 -12.62
N SER A 256 4.32 24.90 -11.69
CA SER A 256 4.35 26.23 -11.07
C SER A 256 4.87 26.16 -9.64
N GLU A 257 5.59 27.19 -9.23
CA GLU A 257 6.08 27.38 -7.86
C GLU A 257 5.00 28.06 -7.01
N PHE A 258 4.80 27.54 -5.82
CA PHE A 258 3.94 28.10 -4.77
C PHE A 258 4.74 28.22 -3.47
N THR A 259 4.14 28.81 -2.46
CA THR A 259 4.76 28.95 -1.13
C THR A 259 3.83 28.44 -0.03
N THR A 260 4.42 27.80 0.97
CA THR A 260 3.73 27.48 2.22
C THR A 260 3.45 28.75 3.02
N ARG A 261 2.70 28.64 4.11
CA ARG A 261 2.41 29.78 5.00
C ARG A 261 3.66 30.47 5.53
N ALA A 262 4.74 29.74 5.80
CA ALA A 262 6.03 30.26 6.26
C ALA A 262 6.98 30.64 5.10
N GLY A 263 6.54 30.58 3.84
CA GLY A 263 7.33 30.97 2.68
C GLY A 263 8.27 29.89 2.14
N ARG A 264 8.13 28.62 2.51
CA ARG A 264 8.87 27.51 1.89
C ARG A 264 8.34 27.26 0.48
N LYS A 265 9.24 26.97 -0.46
CA LYS A 265 8.87 26.65 -1.85
C LYS A 265 8.25 25.27 -1.96
N VAL A 266 7.13 25.18 -2.64
CA VAL A 266 6.43 23.95 -3.00
C VAL A 266 5.95 24.04 -4.45
N TYR A 267 5.65 22.90 -5.07
CA TYR A 267 5.37 22.82 -6.50
C TYR A 267 4.09 22.04 -6.77
N ASP A 268 3.41 22.34 -7.87
CA ASP A 268 2.28 21.56 -8.39
C ASP A 268 2.71 20.52 -9.43
N GLY A 269 1.75 19.91 -10.13
CA GLY A 269 1.99 19.06 -11.30
C GLY A 269 2.61 17.68 -11.04
N GLY A 270 2.86 17.31 -9.78
CA GLY A 270 3.59 16.09 -9.52
C GLY A 270 3.26 15.38 -8.18
N GLY A 271 2.07 15.56 -7.63
CA GLY A 271 1.78 15.09 -6.27
C GLY A 271 2.40 15.99 -5.20
N VAL A 272 2.47 15.48 -3.97
CA VAL A 272 3.09 16.15 -2.83
C VAL A 272 4.53 15.66 -2.67
N MET A 273 5.48 16.58 -2.74
CA MET A 273 6.90 16.29 -2.47
C MET A 273 7.13 16.28 -0.96
N PRO A 274 7.84 15.28 -0.41
CA PRO A 274 8.22 15.30 0.99
C PRO A 274 9.25 16.40 1.27
N ASP A 275 9.28 16.91 2.51
CA ASP A 275 10.30 17.84 2.98
C ASP A 275 11.66 17.14 3.15
N ILE A 276 11.63 15.87 3.55
CA ILE A 276 12.78 14.98 3.68
C ILE A 276 12.53 13.76 2.79
N ALA A 277 13.26 13.72 1.67
CA ALA A 277 13.17 12.59 0.75
C ALA A 277 13.94 11.37 1.29
N THR A 278 13.36 10.19 1.11
CA THR A 278 14.03 8.90 1.34
C THR A 278 14.08 8.11 0.04
N ASP A 279 15.11 7.31 -0.12
CA ASP A 279 15.16 6.38 -1.23
C ASP A 279 14.01 5.37 -1.17
N PRO A 280 13.41 5.00 -2.30
CA PRO A 280 12.42 3.94 -2.33
C PRO A 280 13.07 2.61 -1.90
N GLU A 281 12.38 1.84 -1.08
CA GLU A 281 12.75 0.44 -0.85
C GLU A 281 12.58 -0.30 -2.17
N TYR A 282 13.69 -0.72 -2.75
CA TYR A 282 13.68 -1.44 -4.01
C TYR A 282 13.56 -2.93 -3.71
N ILE A 283 12.47 -3.53 -4.14
CA ILE A 283 12.35 -4.99 -4.20
C ILE A 283 12.65 -5.41 -5.62
N SER A 284 13.63 -6.30 -5.81
CA SER A 284 13.99 -6.80 -7.14
C SER A 284 12.79 -7.50 -7.80
N ARG A 285 12.75 -7.45 -9.11
CA ARG A 285 11.75 -8.22 -9.87
C ARG A 285 11.83 -9.72 -9.59
N PHE A 286 13.01 -10.23 -9.25
CA PHE A 286 13.16 -11.62 -8.86
C PHE A 286 12.43 -11.91 -7.54
N ALA A 287 12.65 -11.12 -6.49
CA ALA A 287 11.97 -11.28 -5.21
C ALA A 287 10.44 -11.11 -5.36
N LEU A 288 10.00 -10.11 -6.15
CA LEU A 288 8.58 -9.95 -6.49
C LEU A 288 8.00 -11.15 -7.22
N THR A 289 8.79 -11.80 -8.10
CA THR A 289 8.35 -13.00 -8.81
C THR A 289 8.20 -14.18 -7.84
N LEU A 290 9.13 -14.35 -6.89
CA LEU A 290 9.01 -15.39 -5.85
C LEU A 290 7.75 -15.20 -5.00
N TYR A 291 7.47 -13.96 -4.61
CA TYR A 291 6.26 -13.61 -3.86
C TYR A 291 4.99 -13.87 -4.70
N ALA A 292 4.95 -13.38 -5.93
CA ALA A 292 3.78 -13.53 -6.82
C ALA A 292 3.47 -15.00 -7.18
N LEU A 293 4.48 -15.87 -7.18
CA LEU A 293 4.32 -17.31 -7.38
C LEU A 293 3.99 -18.08 -6.09
N GLY A 294 3.91 -17.39 -4.94
CA GLY A 294 3.58 -18.00 -3.65
C GLY A 294 4.73 -18.77 -3.00
N PHE A 295 5.95 -18.73 -3.54
CA PHE A 295 7.07 -19.52 -2.97
C PHE A 295 7.51 -19.02 -1.59
N ILE A 296 7.37 -17.73 -1.32
CA ILE A 296 7.63 -17.15 0.02
C ILE A 296 6.60 -17.67 1.02
N GLU A 297 5.31 -17.64 0.64
CA GLU A 297 4.20 -18.10 1.46
C GLU A 297 4.26 -19.61 1.71
N ASP A 298 4.55 -20.41 0.67
CA ASP A 298 4.73 -21.87 0.80
C ASP A 298 5.86 -22.21 1.77
N PHE A 299 6.98 -21.48 1.70
CA PHE A 299 8.08 -21.67 2.66
C PHE A 299 7.71 -21.20 4.07
N GLY A 300 6.96 -20.10 4.22
CA GLY A 300 6.42 -19.65 5.51
C GLY A 300 5.51 -20.70 6.17
N ASP A 301 4.69 -21.40 5.37
CA ASP A 301 3.88 -22.54 5.82
C ASP A 301 4.77 -23.67 6.32
N GLU A 302 5.78 -24.04 5.56
CA GLU A 302 6.71 -25.11 5.90
C GLU A 302 7.53 -24.76 7.14
N TYR A 303 8.01 -23.52 7.24
CA TYR A 303 8.74 -23.02 8.41
C TYR A 303 7.87 -23.09 9.68
N THR A 304 6.64 -22.65 9.60
CA THR A 304 5.69 -22.69 10.72
C THR A 304 5.39 -24.13 11.15
N ARG A 305 5.23 -25.04 10.20
CA ARG A 305 5.02 -26.47 10.45
C ARG A 305 6.21 -27.15 11.11
N ARG A 306 7.44 -26.77 10.71
CA ARG A 306 8.69 -27.30 11.31
C ARG A 306 8.98 -26.74 12.71
N ASN A 307 8.37 -25.60 13.06
CA ASN A 307 8.58 -24.91 14.34
C ASN A 307 7.27 -24.74 15.15
N PRO A 308 6.54 -25.83 15.47
CA PRO A 308 5.26 -25.74 16.14
C PRO A 308 5.43 -25.10 17.53
N GLY A 309 4.60 -24.09 17.83
CA GLY A 309 4.58 -23.40 19.12
C GLY A 309 5.77 -22.45 19.37
N ARG A 310 6.61 -22.19 18.36
CA ARG A 310 7.70 -21.21 18.49
C ARG A 310 7.10 -19.82 18.74
N GLN A 311 7.45 -19.23 19.89
CA GLN A 311 7.13 -17.84 20.20
C GLN A 311 8.08 -16.93 19.42
N ILE A 312 7.53 -16.01 18.64
CA ILE A 312 8.29 -15.03 17.86
C ILE A 312 8.06 -13.64 18.45
N ASP A 313 9.14 -12.96 18.83
CA ASP A 313 9.07 -11.51 19.08
C ASP A 313 9.06 -10.80 17.73
N ILE A 314 7.89 -10.30 17.35
CA ILE A 314 7.64 -9.65 16.06
C ILE A 314 8.53 -8.43 15.79
N ARG A 315 9.14 -7.85 16.84
CA ARG A 315 10.02 -6.66 16.74
C ARG A 315 11.46 -7.00 16.42
N THR A 316 11.90 -8.19 16.80
CA THR A 316 13.32 -8.59 16.72
C THR A 316 13.53 -9.85 15.88
N PHE A 317 12.46 -10.46 15.41
CA PHE A 317 12.56 -11.68 14.62
C PHE A 317 13.29 -11.45 13.31
N SER A 318 14.26 -12.31 13.04
CA SER A 318 14.92 -12.43 11.75
C SER A 318 15.25 -13.89 11.53
N ILE A 319 15.07 -14.37 10.30
CA ILE A 319 15.53 -15.71 9.91
C ILE A 319 17.06 -15.77 10.01
N THR A 320 17.56 -16.94 10.37
CA THR A 320 19.00 -17.21 10.46
C THR A 320 19.56 -17.54 9.07
N ASP A 321 20.91 -17.58 8.96
CA ASP A 321 21.59 -18.04 7.76
C ASP A 321 21.19 -19.47 7.38
N LYS A 322 20.93 -20.31 8.40
CA LYS A 322 20.43 -21.67 8.19
C LYS A 322 19.02 -21.67 7.60
N ASP A 323 18.11 -20.88 8.15
CA ASP A 323 16.72 -20.79 7.65
C ASP A 323 16.72 -20.33 6.17
N TYR A 324 17.65 -19.41 5.81
CA TYR A 324 17.80 -18.99 4.42
C TYR A 324 18.39 -20.09 3.53
N ALA A 325 19.32 -20.87 4.02
CA ALA A 325 19.83 -22.03 3.30
C ALA A 325 18.74 -23.09 3.07
N ASP A 326 17.89 -23.33 4.09
CA ASP A 326 16.74 -24.22 3.96
C ASP A 326 15.74 -23.70 2.89
N PHE A 327 15.57 -22.36 2.78
CA PHE A 327 14.78 -21.76 1.70
C PHE A 327 15.43 -21.97 0.33
N ALA A 328 16.76 -21.79 0.23
CA ALA A 328 17.46 -22.01 -1.03
C ALA A 328 17.38 -23.51 -1.48
N GLU A 329 17.41 -24.44 -0.53
CA GLU A 329 17.17 -25.88 -0.79
C GLU A 329 15.72 -26.13 -1.23
N PHE A 330 14.74 -25.55 -0.56
CA PHE A 330 13.32 -25.60 -0.95
C PHE A 330 13.08 -25.13 -2.38
N MET A 331 13.91 -24.19 -2.87
CA MET A 331 13.82 -23.63 -4.21
C MET A 331 14.53 -24.45 -5.30
N GLN A 332 15.30 -25.53 -4.97
CA GLN A 332 16.12 -26.27 -5.96
C GLN A 332 15.30 -26.85 -7.11
N ASP A 333 14.13 -27.41 -6.79
CA ASP A 333 13.26 -28.06 -7.79
C ASP A 333 12.18 -27.13 -8.34
N LYS A 334 12.16 -25.86 -7.93
CA LYS A 334 11.15 -24.89 -8.35
C LYS A 334 11.58 -24.18 -9.64
N LYS A 335 10.66 -24.11 -10.60
CA LYS A 335 10.88 -23.32 -11.81
C LYS A 335 10.41 -21.89 -11.57
N VAL A 336 11.34 -20.95 -11.62
CA VAL A 336 11.04 -19.52 -11.54
C VAL A 336 11.10 -18.95 -12.96
N PRO A 337 9.96 -18.54 -13.55
CA PRO A 337 9.91 -17.93 -14.88
C PRO A 337 10.39 -16.47 -14.80
N TYR A 338 11.67 -16.28 -14.55
CA TYR A 338 12.30 -14.98 -14.41
C TYR A 338 13.37 -14.77 -15.46
N GLU A 339 13.41 -13.60 -16.02
CA GLU A 339 14.46 -13.11 -16.90
C GLU A 339 14.86 -11.71 -16.46
N SER A 340 16.14 -11.48 -16.20
CA SER A 340 16.64 -10.16 -15.77
C SER A 340 16.47 -9.09 -16.85
N ASP A 341 16.39 -7.84 -16.42
CA ASP A 341 16.33 -6.70 -17.36
C ASP A 341 17.57 -6.64 -18.24
N THR A 342 18.73 -7.00 -17.68
CA THR A 342 19.99 -7.07 -18.42
C THR A 342 19.91 -8.11 -19.57
N ARG A 343 19.35 -9.30 -19.30
CA ARG A 343 19.19 -10.34 -20.33
C ARG A 343 18.20 -9.90 -21.41
N ARG A 344 17.09 -9.25 -21.01
CA ARG A 344 16.13 -8.70 -21.98
C ARG A 344 16.73 -7.58 -22.82
N ALA A 345 17.50 -6.67 -22.21
CA ALA A 345 18.20 -5.63 -22.94
C ALA A 345 19.24 -6.19 -23.91
N LEU A 346 19.99 -7.21 -23.50
CA LEU A 346 20.94 -7.90 -24.38
C LEU A 346 20.23 -8.56 -25.57
N LYS A 347 19.10 -9.22 -25.37
CA LYS A 347 18.30 -9.79 -26.47
C LYS A 347 17.81 -8.70 -27.44
N ALA A 348 17.32 -7.60 -26.91
CA ALA A 348 16.88 -6.48 -27.74
C ALA A 348 18.03 -5.86 -28.53
N LEU A 349 19.20 -5.71 -27.90
CA LEU A 349 20.41 -5.19 -28.54
C LEU A 349 20.93 -6.16 -29.63
N LYS A 350 20.94 -7.47 -29.38
CA LYS A 350 21.27 -8.48 -30.38
C LYS A 350 20.38 -8.34 -31.62
N LYS A 351 19.07 -8.26 -31.40
CA LYS A 351 18.11 -8.10 -32.50
C LYS A 351 18.35 -6.82 -33.31
N ALA A 352 18.54 -5.70 -32.62
CA ALA A 352 18.83 -4.41 -33.30
C ALA A 352 20.14 -4.49 -34.12
N ALA A 353 21.19 -5.12 -33.56
CA ALA A 353 22.44 -5.27 -34.25
C ALA A 353 22.34 -6.21 -35.48
N GLU A 354 21.47 -7.23 -35.43
CA GLU A 354 21.17 -8.08 -36.61
C GLU A 354 20.43 -7.27 -37.68
N ASP A 355 19.42 -6.50 -37.31
CA ASP A 355 18.64 -5.63 -38.22
C ASP A 355 19.54 -4.58 -38.89
N ASP A 356 20.49 -4.02 -38.14
CA ASP A 356 21.47 -3.00 -38.61
C ASP A 356 22.70 -3.65 -39.29
N ARG A 357 22.79 -4.98 -39.37
CA ARG A 357 23.87 -5.77 -40.01
C ARG A 357 25.26 -5.62 -39.38
N PHE A 358 25.32 -5.42 -38.05
CA PHE A 358 26.59 -5.43 -37.30
C PHE A 358 27.08 -6.83 -36.97
N ALA A 359 27.50 -7.58 -38.00
CA ALA A 359 27.93 -8.99 -37.89
C ALA A 359 29.08 -9.20 -36.89
N ASP A 360 30.02 -8.23 -36.81
CA ASP A 360 31.20 -8.31 -35.95
C ASP A 360 30.91 -8.30 -34.44
N LEU A 361 29.70 -7.91 -34.05
CA LEU A 361 29.28 -7.83 -32.64
C LEU A 361 28.77 -9.17 -32.11
N LYS A 362 28.45 -10.13 -32.97
CA LYS A 362 27.85 -11.42 -32.58
C LYS A 362 28.67 -12.16 -31.51
N ASN A 363 29.95 -12.33 -31.74
CA ASN A 363 30.83 -13.04 -30.80
C ASN A 363 30.95 -12.32 -29.46
N LYS A 364 30.91 -10.97 -29.45
CA LYS A 364 30.93 -10.18 -28.21
C LYS A 364 29.65 -10.38 -27.41
N PHE A 365 28.51 -10.41 -28.08
CA PHE A 365 27.22 -10.66 -27.40
C PHE A 365 27.13 -12.08 -26.82
N GLU A 366 27.68 -13.09 -27.53
CA GLU A 366 27.76 -14.47 -27.05
C GLU A 366 28.64 -14.58 -25.80
N GLN A 367 29.76 -13.85 -25.74
CA GLN A 367 30.61 -13.77 -24.56
C GLN A 367 29.86 -13.14 -23.36
N VAL A 368 29.21 -11.98 -23.57
CA VAL A 368 28.41 -11.33 -22.53
C VAL A 368 27.29 -12.25 -22.04
N GLU A 369 26.60 -12.95 -22.94
CA GLU A 369 25.54 -13.88 -22.58
C GLU A 369 26.04 -15.07 -21.74
N ALA A 370 27.22 -15.58 -22.03
CA ALA A 370 27.85 -16.66 -21.27
C ALA A 370 28.31 -16.22 -19.87
N GLU A 371 28.65 -14.93 -19.70
CA GLU A 371 29.02 -14.34 -18.42
C GLU A 371 27.81 -13.97 -17.54
N LEU A 372 26.63 -13.77 -18.16
CA LEU A 372 25.38 -13.47 -17.45
C LEU A 372 24.85 -14.72 -16.71
N LYS A 373 25.19 -14.84 -15.44
CA LYS A 373 24.65 -15.86 -14.55
C LYS A 373 23.29 -15.38 -14.03
N ASP A 374 22.23 -15.82 -14.68
CA ASP A 374 20.84 -15.44 -14.38
C ASP A 374 20.00 -16.70 -14.10
N ASP A 375 20.57 -17.60 -13.30
CA ASP A 375 19.88 -18.77 -12.78
C ASP A 375 19.27 -18.51 -11.39
N THR A 376 18.34 -19.36 -10.98
CA THR A 376 17.62 -19.20 -9.70
C THR A 376 18.58 -19.13 -8.51
N GLN A 377 19.60 -19.97 -8.44
CA GLN A 377 20.51 -20.02 -7.29
C GLN A 377 21.39 -18.77 -7.19
N THR A 378 21.91 -18.30 -8.33
CA THR A 378 22.67 -17.04 -8.40
C THR A 378 21.79 -15.86 -7.95
N ASN A 379 20.52 -15.80 -8.40
CA ASN A 379 19.59 -14.73 -8.02
C ASN A 379 19.19 -14.80 -6.55
N LEU A 380 18.99 -15.99 -5.98
CA LEU A 380 18.78 -16.17 -4.54
C LEU A 380 19.93 -15.61 -3.71
N HIS A 381 21.18 -15.82 -4.17
CA HIS A 381 22.35 -15.25 -3.50
C HIS A 381 22.43 -13.72 -3.67
N THR A 382 22.23 -13.22 -4.89
CA THR A 382 22.34 -11.80 -5.22
C THR A 382 21.32 -10.94 -4.48
N TYR A 383 20.06 -11.41 -4.41
CA TYR A 383 18.93 -10.70 -3.81
C TYR A 383 18.60 -11.18 -2.39
N ARG A 384 19.56 -11.83 -1.73
CA ARG A 384 19.38 -12.48 -0.43
C ARG A 384 18.73 -11.57 0.63
N LYS A 385 19.21 -10.32 0.74
CA LYS A 385 18.75 -9.40 1.79
C LYS A 385 17.25 -9.15 1.69
N GLU A 386 16.78 -8.73 0.54
CA GLU A 386 15.37 -8.41 0.30
C GLU A 386 14.45 -9.64 0.33
N ILE A 387 14.95 -10.81 -0.13
CA ILE A 387 14.21 -12.07 -0.02
C ILE A 387 14.07 -12.46 1.46
N ALA A 388 15.14 -12.37 2.24
CA ALA A 388 15.11 -12.66 3.68
C ALA A 388 14.15 -11.72 4.42
N GLU A 389 14.13 -10.43 4.09
CA GLU A 389 13.18 -9.46 4.64
C GLU A 389 11.73 -9.83 4.28
N THR A 390 11.49 -10.29 3.04
CA THR A 390 10.15 -10.72 2.61
C THR A 390 9.70 -11.98 3.36
N ILE A 391 10.60 -12.97 3.56
CA ILE A 391 10.34 -14.18 4.35
C ILE A 391 10.08 -13.79 5.82
N ASN A 392 10.87 -12.89 6.41
CA ASN A 392 10.65 -12.41 7.77
C ASN A 392 9.26 -11.83 7.94
N ASN A 393 8.84 -10.97 7.02
CA ASN A 393 7.54 -10.32 7.06
C ASN A 393 6.40 -11.35 6.97
N ASP A 394 6.52 -12.37 6.12
CA ASP A 394 5.52 -13.44 6.00
C ASP A 394 5.42 -14.27 7.29
N ILE A 395 6.55 -14.69 7.86
CA ILE A 395 6.57 -15.47 9.10
C ILE A 395 6.02 -14.64 10.27
N VAL A 396 6.44 -13.39 10.42
CA VAL A 396 5.94 -12.48 11.47
C VAL A 396 4.44 -12.27 11.35
N LEU A 397 3.93 -12.10 10.13
CA LEU A 397 2.50 -11.93 9.88
C LEU A 397 1.69 -13.12 10.39
N ARG A 398 2.16 -14.36 10.14
CA ARG A 398 1.50 -15.60 10.59
C ARG A 398 1.43 -15.70 12.11
N HIS A 399 2.49 -15.27 12.81
CA HIS A 399 2.57 -15.35 14.28
C HIS A 399 1.84 -14.19 14.97
N SER A 400 1.83 -12.99 14.39
CA SER A 400 1.10 -11.84 14.95
C SER A 400 -0.42 -12.04 14.92
N TYR A 401 -0.95 -12.72 13.90
CA TYR A 401 -2.37 -13.05 13.84
C TYR A 401 -2.78 -14.27 14.69
N GLN A 402 -1.82 -15.12 15.09
CA GLN A 402 -2.09 -16.24 16.00
C GLN A 402 -2.08 -15.82 17.47
N ALA A 403 -1.41 -14.73 17.81
CA ALA A 403 -1.27 -14.22 19.18
C ALA A 403 -2.28 -13.12 19.55
N GLY A 404 -3.07 -12.61 18.57
CA GLY A 404 -4.04 -11.53 18.76
C GLY A 404 -5.40 -11.97 19.27
#